data_1636d793d9b22164dc8fffe178395fe4
#
_entry.id   1636d793d9b22164dc8fffe178395fe4
#
_cell.length_a   1.000
_cell.length_b   1.000
_cell.length_c   1.000
_cell.angle_alpha   90.00
_cell.angle_beta   90.00
_cell.angle_gamma   90.00
#
_symmetry.space_group_name_H-M   'P 1'
#
loop_
_entity.id
_entity.type
_entity.pdbx_description
1 polymer ?
#
loop_
_entity_poly.entity_id
_entity_poly.type
_entity_poly.pdbx_seq_one_letter_code
_entity_poly.pdbx_strand_id
1 'polypeptide(L)'
;MDSSEESSTSGSSTDSHDVKNLAAAAEVLRRIKQILRMHPPLVNPPCPITKLTGAQWMKLSLDDPTKCIDNLRMSRDAFLNLHDRLLPYGLKSTKDCGSMEALGLYIWTCAHGAGVRECRDRFERSLDTISRKTSKLAEIMFRWAQTVLVPADSNYTQVSSELAEYAPWFDGCIGAIDGTHIPVEVNQEAKADFINRDGEVSINVCAIVDMHGRFTYVRAGKAGACHDMAVLQDCQADQRFPHPPPGLCLFLKLMMQQIFRAYDATNF
;
A
#
# COMPACT_ATOMS: atom_id res chain seq x y z
N MET A 1 -55.64 11.23 -31.00
CA MET A 1 -54.45 12.09 -30.90
C MET A 1 -53.71 11.60 -29.69
N ASP A 2 -52.77 10.82 -29.97
CA ASP A 2 -51.97 10.03 -29.03
C ASP A 2 -50.66 10.78 -28.80
N SER A 3 -50.27 11.01 -27.60
CA SER A 3 -48.99 11.57 -27.21
C SER A 3 -48.43 10.77 -26.07
N SER A 4 -47.62 9.77 -26.47
CA SER A 4 -46.81 8.94 -25.62
C SER A 4 -45.56 9.75 -25.16
N GLU A 5 -45.42 9.96 -23.85
CA GLU A 5 -44.23 10.45 -23.20
C GLU A 5 -43.22 9.29 -23.03
N GLU A 6 -42.10 9.37 -23.71
CA GLU A 6 -40.94 8.56 -23.45
C GLU A 6 -40.15 9.09 -22.26
N SER A 7 -40.13 8.35 -21.16
CA SER A 7 -39.23 8.58 -20.05
C SER A 7 -37.85 7.98 -20.34
N SER A 8 -36.88 8.83 -20.64
CA SER A 8 -35.46 8.45 -20.76
C SER A 8 -34.87 8.26 -19.36
N THR A 9 -34.63 7.00 -19.00
CA THR A 9 -33.81 6.63 -17.83
C THR A 9 -32.33 6.80 -18.17
N SER A 10 -31.71 7.82 -17.60
CA SER A 10 -30.25 7.99 -17.60
C SER A 10 -29.63 6.96 -16.65
N GLY A 11 -29.19 5.81 -17.17
CA GLY A 11 -28.41 4.83 -16.44
C GLY A 11 -27.01 5.39 -16.15
N SER A 12 -26.60 5.34 -14.88
CA SER A 12 -25.37 5.90 -14.37
C SER A 12 -24.13 5.20 -14.94
N SER A 13 -23.25 5.96 -15.56
CA SER A 13 -21.96 5.49 -16.11
C SER A 13 -20.89 5.21 -15.02
N THR A 14 -21.17 5.47 -13.75
CA THR A 14 -20.27 5.26 -12.60
C THR A 14 -20.05 3.79 -12.24
N ASP A 15 -21.08 2.95 -12.33
CA ASP A 15 -20.97 1.50 -12.04
C ASP A 15 -20.01 0.75 -12.99
N SER A 16 -19.86 1.20 -14.22
CA SER A 16 -19.00 0.55 -15.23
C SER A 16 -17.50 0.76 -14.94
N HIS A 17 -17.12 1.90 -14.34
CA HIS A 17 -15.71 2.20 -14.01
C HIS A 17 -15.24 1.47 -12.76
N ASP A 18 -16.09 1.39 -11.75
CA ASP A 18 -15.76 0.68 -10.50
C ASP A 18 -15.69 -0.83 -10.72
N VAL A 19 -16.54 -1.39 -11.58
CA VAL A 19 -16.48 -2.79 -11.99
C VAL A 19 -15.19 -3.07 -12.77
N LYS A 20 -14.75 -2.17 -13.66
CA LYS A 20 -13.47 -2.32 -14.40
C LYS A 20 -12.26 -2.23 -13.49
N ASN A 21 -12.26 -1.31 -12.52
CA ASN A 21 -11.17 -1.18 -11.54
C ASN A 21 -11.11 -2.39 -10.60
N LEU A 22 -12.27 -2.91 -10.18
CA LEU A 22 -12.35 -4.14 -9.38
C LEU A 22 -11.88 -5.36 -10.16
N ALA A 23 -12.25 -5.44 -11.44
CA ALA A 23 -11.80 -6.50 -12.35
C ALA A 23 -10.28 -6.43 -12.59
N ALA A 24 -9.70 -5.23 -12.75
CA ALA A 24 -8.27 -5.04 -12.88
C ALA A 24 -7.52 -5.44 -11.60
N ALA A 25 -8.02 -5.06 -10.42
CA ALA A 25 -7.45 -5.49 -9.14
C ALA A 25 -7.56 -7.01 -8.93
N ALA A 26 -8.68 -7.62 -9.30
CA ALA A 26 -8.87 -9.07 -9.27
C ALA A 26 -7.92 -9.78 -10.23
N GLU A 27 -7.68 -9.22 -11.41
CA GLU A 27 -6.73 -9.76 -12.39
C GLU A 27 -5.27 -9.67 -11.89
N VAL A 28 -4.88 -8.57 -11.27
CA VAL A 28 -3.57 -8.44 -10.62
C VAL A 28 -3.42 -9.49 -9.51
N LEU A 29 -4.42 -9.66 -8.67
CA LEU A 29 -4.41 -10.71 -7.63
C LEU A 29 -4.40 -12.12 -8.23
N ARG A 30 -5.11 -12.35 -9.34
CA ARG A 30 -5.10 -13.61 -10.05
C ARG A 30 -3.73 -13.91 -10.65
N ARG A 31 -3.08 -12.92 -11.24
CA ARG A 31 -1.71 -13.04 -11.81
C ARG A 31 -0.67 -13.27 -10.73
N ILE A 32 -0.74 -12.57 -9.60
CA ILE A 32 0.10 -12.85 -8.43
C ILE A 32 -0.10 -14.29 -7.97
N LYS A 33 -1.35 -14.76 -7.86
CA LYS A 33 -1.66 -16.15 -7.52
C LYS A 33 -1.13 -17.14 -8.55
N GLN A 34 -1.14 -16.80 -9.84
CA GLN A 34 -0.66 -17.65 -10.93
C GLN A 34 0.88 -17.75 -10.91
N ILE A 35 1.58 -16.65 -10.71
CA ILE A 35 3.04 -16.62 -10.57
C ILE A 35 3.47 -17.47 -9.36
N LEU A 36 2.76 -17.35 -8.24
CA LEU A 36 3.02 -18.16 -7.03
C LEU A 36 2.69 -19.66 -7.22
N ARG A 37 1.83 -20.03 -8.18
CA ARG A 37 1.47 -21.43 -8.51
C ARG A 37 2.40 -22.11 -9.52
N MET A 38 3.18 -21.35 -10.29
CA MET A 38 4.01 -21.89 -11.37
C MET A 38 5.28 -22.62 -10.90
N HIS A 39 5.51 -22.73 -9.58
CA HIS A 39 6.60 -23.52 -9.05
C HIS A 39 6.09 -24.93 -8.68
N PRO A 40 6.67 -26.01 -9.25
CA PRO A 40 6.29 -27.35 -8.86
C PRO A 40 6.59 -27.58 -7.38
N PRO A 41 5.76 -28.37 -6.68
CA PRO A 41 6.01 -28.70 -5.30
C PRO A 41 7.35 -29.42 -5.18
N LEU A 42 8.34 -28.77 -4.55
CA LEU A 42 9.58 -29.43 -4.20
C LEU A 42 9.30 -30.45 -3.11
N VAL A 43 9.58 -31.71 -3.38
CA VAL A 43 9.62 -32.75 -2.35
C VAL A 43 10.69 -32.35 -1.36
N ASN A 44 10.26 -31.99 -0.13
CA ASN A 44 11.18 -31.62 0.94
C ASN A 44 11.99 -32.85 1.34
N PRO A 45 13.34 -32.84 1.23
CA PRO A 45 14.13 -33.85 1.89
C PRO A 45 13.96 -33.75 3.41
N PRO A 46 13.99 -34.83 4.18
CA PRO A 46 13.92 -34.76 5.63
C PRO A 46 15.07 -33.92 6.16
N CYS A 47 14.74 -32.85 6.87
CA CYS A 47 15.73 -31.91 7.38
C CYS A 47 16.22 -32.39 8.77
N PRO A 48 17.50 -32.73 8.94
CA PRO A 48 18.01 -33.32 10.18
C PRO A 48 18.49 -32.29 11.21
N ILE A 49 18.19 -31.02 11.08
CA ILE A 49 18.63 -29.97 12.01
C ILE A 49 17.40 -29.35 12.65
N THR A 50 17.40 -29.22 13.97
CA THR A 50 16.37 -28.53 14.78
C THR A 50 16.28 -27.06 14.38
N LYS A 51 15.65 -26.79 13.25
CA LYS A 51 15.29 -25.44 12.87
C LYS A 51 14.11 -24.96 13.74
N LEU A 52 14.19 -23.71 14.15
CA LEU A 52 13.09 -23.07 14.89
C LEU A 52 11.84 -23.05 14.00
N THR A 53 10.71 -23.49 14.57
CA THR A 53 9.43 -23.27 13.89
C THR A 53 9.14 -21.78 13.75
N GLY A 54 8.31 -21.38 12.78
CA GLY A 54 7.93 -19.98 12.63
C GLY A 54 7.38 -19.34 13.89
N ALA A 55 6.58 -20.09 14.66
CA ALA A 55 6.05 -19.63 15.95
C ALA A 55 7.15 -19.40 17.00
N GLN A 56 8.13 -20.31 17.10
CA GLN A 56 9.26 -20.17 18.01
C GLN A 56 10.15 -18.99 17.60
N TRP A 57 10.42 -18.87 16.31
CA TRP A 57 11.19 -17.75 15.77
C TRP A 57 10.51 -16.41 16.04
N MET A 58 9.20 -16.31 15.83
CA MET A 58 8.42 -15.12 16.15
C MET A 58 8.51 -14.74 17.61
N LYS A 59 8.39 -15.74 18.50
CA LYS A 59 8.53 -15.50 19.94
C LYS A 59 9.90 -14.91 20.27
N LEU A 60 10.99 -15.50 19.78
CA LEU A 60 12.34 -15.02 20.01
C LEU A 60 12.59 -13.64 19.40
N SER A 61 11.98 -13.33 18.27
CA SER A 61 12.06 -12.00 17.65
C SER A 61 11.32 -10.95 18.47
N LEU A 62 10.17 -11.28 19.03
CA LEU A 62 9.37 -10.36 19.85
C LEU A 62 9.93 -10.19 21.28
N ASP A 63 10.62 -11.19 21.83
CA ASP A 63 11.20 -11.13 23.16
C ASP A 63 12.49 -10.29 23.23
N ASP A 64 13.14 -10.04 22.08
CA ASP A 64 14.35 -9.25 21.95
C ASP A 64 14.05 -7.96 21.16
N PRO A 65 14.11 -6.76 21.79
CA PRO A 65 13.79 -5.50 21.12
C PRO A 65 14.61 -5.23 19.86
N THR A 66 15.90 -5.56 19.86
CA THR A 66 16.79 -5.36 18.71
C THR A 66 16.38 -6.28 17.57
N LYS A 67 16.17 -7.57 17.84
CA LYS A 67 15.70 -8.52 16.83
C LYS A 67 14.32 -8.16 16.30
N CYS A 68 13.44 -7.62 17.14
CA CYS A 68 12.12 -7.18 16.70
C CYS A 68 12.23 -6.08 15.64
N ILE A 69 13.03 -5.05 15.89
CA ILE A 69 13.28 -3.96 14.95
C ILE A 69 13.99 -4.47 13.69
N ASP A 70 15.02 -5.29 13.83
CA ASP A 70 15.79 -5.82 12.69
C ASP A 70 14.93 -6.71 11.79
N ASN A 71 14.09 -7.57 12.37
CA ASN A 71 13.28 -8.53 11.63
C ASN A 71 11.94 -7.96 11.13
N LEU A 72 11.29 -7.11 11.91
CA LEU A 72 9.92 -6.65 11.64
C LEU A 72 9.84 -5.15 11.33
N ARG A 73 10.97 -4.41 11.42
CA ARG A 73 11.06 -2.96 11.21
C ARG A 73 10.12 -2.14 12.10
N MET A 74 9.73 -2.70 13.24
CA MET A 74 8.87 -2.04 14.23
C MET A 74 9.15 -2.57 15.63
N SER A 75 8.74 -1.80 16.65
CA SER A 75 8.82 -2.25 18.04
C SER A 75 7.81 -3.36 18.33
N ARG A 76 8.06 -4.12 19.42
CA ARG A 76 7.12 -5.14 19.90
C ARG A 76 5.72 -4.59 20.12
N ASP A 77 5.62 -3.42 20.77
CA ASP A 77 4.32 -2.81 21.09
C ASP A 77 3.57 -2.40 19.83
N ALA A 78 4.28 -1.86 18.83
CA ALA A 78 3.70 -1.54 17.53
C ALA A 78 3.18 -2.80 16.82
N PHE A 79 3.93 -3.91 16.87
CA PHE A 79 3.52 -5.18 16.30
C PHE A 79 2.27 -5.76 16.99
N LEU A 80 2.24 -5.75 18.33
CA LEU A 80 1.09 -6.23 19.11
C LEU A 80 -0.14 -5.36 18.85
N ASN A 81 0.02 -4.04 18.84
CA ASN A 81 -1.07 -3.11 18.52
C ASN A 81 -1.61 -3.36 17.10
N LEU A 82 -0.72 -3.55 16.11
CA LEU A 82 -1.12 -3.89 14.75
C LEU A 82 -1.89 -5.22 14.71
N HIS A 83 -1.38 -6.26 15.40
CA HIS A 83 -2.06 -7.55 15.49
C HIS A 83 -3.50 -7.41 15.99
N ASP A 84 -3.69 -6.70 17.10
CA ASP A 84 -5.00 -6.53 17.74
C ASP A 84 -5.96 -5.71 16.84
N ARG A 85 -5.44 -4.69 16.16
CA ARG A 85 -6.22 -3.91 15.19
C ARG A 85 -6.66 -4.72 13.97
N LEU A 86 -5.95 -5.78 13.61
CA LEU A 86 -6.30 -6.62 12.46
C LEU A 86 -7.26 -7.76 12.79
N LEU A 87 -7.47 -8.10 14.07
CA LEU A 87 -8.42 -9.15 14.49
C LEU A 87 -9.84 -8.91 13.94
N PRO A 88 -10.43 -7.70 14.06
CA PRO A 88 -11.76 -7.41 13.52
C PRO A 88 -11.84 -7.57 12.00
N TYR A 89 -10.73 -7.43 11.27
CA TYR A 89 -10.66 -7.58 9.82
C TYR A 89 -10.46 -9.02 9.35
N GLY A 90 -10.43 -9.97 10.30
CA GLY A 90 -10.39 -11.41 10.03
C GLY A 90 -9.02 -12.04 10.15
N LEU A 91 -8.07 -11.39 10.84
CA LEU A 91 -6.84 -12.04 11.26
C LEU A 91 -7.19 -13.07 12.34
N LYS A 92 -6.88 -14.34 12.09
CA LYS A 92 -7.18 -15.45 13.02
C LYS A 92 -6.14 -16.55 12.92
N SER A 93 -5.98 -17.24 14.04
CA SER A 93 -5.20 -18.48 14.09
C SER A 93 -5.90 -19.61 13.34
N THR A 94 -5.10 -20.47 12.74
CA THR A 94 -5.54 -21.72 12.14
C THR A 94 -4.81 -22.88 12.81
N LYS A 95 -5.22 -24.12 12.55
CA LYS A 95 -4.57 -25.33 13.11
C LYS A 95 -3.06 -25.33 12.86
N ASP A 96 -2.64 -24.90 11.68
CA ASP A 96 -1.24 -25.01 11.23
C ASP A 96 -0.41 -23.74 11.42
N CYS A 97 -1.03 -22.58 11.66
CA CYS A 97 -0.32 -21.30 11.77
C CYS A 97 -1.10 -20.32 12.63
N GLY A 98 -0.48 -19.87 13.70
CA GLY A 98 -1.05 -18.85 14.60
C GLY A 98 -1.17 -17.48 13.94
N SER A 99 -2.06 -16.63 14.46
CA SER A 99 -2.27 -15.27 13.94
C SER A 99 -1.03 -14.39 14.05
N MET A 100 -0.29 -14.48 15.13
CA MET A 100 0.98 -13.79 15.37
C MET A 100 2.04 -14.22 14.34
N GLU A 101 2.16 -15.53 14.11
CA GLU A 101 3.08 -16.08 13.12
C GLU A 101 2.70 -15.66 11.69
N ALA A 102 1.40 -15.69 11.37
CA ALA A 102 0.92 -15.27 10.05
C ALA A 102 1.20 -13.79 9.80
N LEU A 103 0.95 -12.92 10.78
CA LEU A 103 1.28 -11.50 10.70
C LEU A 103 2.79 -11.29 10.58
N GLY A 104 3.58 -11.95 11.40
CA GLY A 104 5.04 -11.86 11.35
C GLY A 104 5.62 -12.32 10.01
N LEU A 105 5.10 -13.40 9.44
CA LEU A 105 5.45 -13.85 8.10
C LEU A 105 5.20 -12.75 7.04
N TYR A 106 4.02 -12.12 7.08
CA TYR A 106 3.66 -11.06 6.15
C TYR A 106 4.57 -9.83 6.31
N ILE A 107 4.74 -9.35 7.54
CA ILE A 107 5.58 -8.18 7.85
C ILE A 107 7.04 -8.45 7.47
N TRP A 108 7.57 -9.63 7.80
CA TRP A 108 8.94 -10.00 7.44
C TRP A 108 9.13 -10.05 5.93
N THR A 109 8.16 -10.60 5.21
CA THR A 109 8.19 -10.59 3.73
C THR A 109 8.27 -9.17 3.17
N CYS A 110 7.44 -8.25 3.69
CA CYS A 110 7.45 -6.85 3.26
C CYS A 110 8.74 -6.13 3.67
N ALA A 111 9.22 -6.37 4.89
CA ALA A 111 10.39 -5.68 5.46
C ALA A 111 11.71 -6.03 4.74
N HIS A 112 11.80 -7.24 4.17
CA HIS A 112 13.02 -7.76 3.55
C HIS A 112 12.89 -8.01 2.04
N GLY A 113 11.72 -7.79 1.44
CA GLY A 113 11.47 -8.16 0.04
C GLY A 113 11.64 -9.67 -0.20
N ALA A 114 11.39 -10.48 0.84
CA ALA A 114 11.75 -11.90 0.85
C ALA A 114 10.89 -12.73 -0.09
N GLY A 115 11.55 -13.58 -0.87
CA GLY A 115 10.89 -14.54 -1.73
C GLY A 115 10.20 -15.66 -0.95
N VAL A 116 9.22 -16.32 -1.57
CA VAL A 116 8.43 -17.40 -0.92
C VAL A 116 9.31 -18.54 -0.41
N ARG A 117 10.45 -18.81 -1.06
CA ARG A 117 11.40 -19.85 -0.63
C ARG A 117 12.15 -19.46 0.64
N GLU A 118 12.56 -18.20 0.75
CA GLU A 118 13.21 -17.67 1.95
C GLU A 118 12.22 -17.67 3.13
N CYS A 119 10.96 -17.30 2.87
CA CYS A 119 9.89 -17.42 3.86
C CYS A 119 9.71 -18.87 4.33
N ARG A 120 9.75 -19.86 3.41
CA ARG A 120 9.69 -21.28 3.75
C ARG A 120 10.80 -21.66 4.72
N ASP A 121 12.03 -21.27 4.40
CA ASP A 121 13.20 -21.64 5.18
C ASP A 121 13.24 -20.94 6.55
N ARG A 122 12.65 -19.73 6.63
CA ARG A 122 12.55 -18.96 7.89
C ARG A 122 11.44 -19.47 8.80
N PHE A 123 10.26 -19.75 8.25
CA PHE A 123 9.05 -20.09 9.02
C PHE A 123 8.75 -21.57 9.08
N GLU A 124 9.53 -22.42 8.42
CA GLU A 124 9.34 -23.88 8.35
C GLU A 124 7.90 -24.25 7.94
N ARG A 125 7.37 -23.58 6.92
CA ARG A 125 6.02 -23.81 6.39
C ARG A 125 6.08 -24.20 4.91
N SER A 126 5.07 -24.94 4.43
CA SER A 126 4.97 -25.26 3.01
C SER A 126 4.76 -24.01 2.17
N LEU A 127 5.25 -24.02 0.92
CA LEU A 127 5.09 -22.91 -0.02
C LEU A 127 3.62 -22.53 -0.21
N ASP A 128 2.72 -23.51 -0.24
CA ASP A 128 1.27 -23.26 -0.32
C ASP A 128 0.74 -22.52 0.92
N THR A 129 1.17 -22.91 2.12
CA THR A 129 0.78 -22.22 3.36
C THR A 129 1.25 -20.78 3.35
N ILE A 130 2.51 -20.53 2.97
CA ILE A 130 3.07 -19.18 2.89
C ILE A 130 2.30 -18.33 1.90
N SER A 131 2.11 -18.80 0.67
CA SER A 131 1.37 -18.09 -0.38
C SER A 131 -0.06 -17.74 0.06
N ARG A 132 -0.80 -18.72 0.62
CA ARG A 132 -2.16 -18.48 1.13
C ARG A 132 -2.20 -17.47 2.28
N LYS A 133 -1.26 -17.56 3.22
CA LYS A 133 -1.21 -16.65 4.37
C LYS A 133 -0.85 -15.24 3.92
N THR A 134 0.17 -15.08 3.09
CA THR A 134 0.57 -13.76 2.56
C THR A 134 -0.55 -13.10 1.78
N SER A 135 -1.22 -13.84 0.87
CA SER A 135 -2.37 -13.29 0.12
C SER A 135 -3.52 -12.89 1.04
N LYS A 136 -3.82 -13.72 2.06
CA LYS A 136 -4.89 -13.42 3.01
C LYS A 136 -4.57 -12.21 3.87
N LEU A 137 -3.33 -12.07 4.32
CA LEU A 137 -2.88 -10.90 5.08
C LEU A 137 -2.93 -9.63 4.22
N ALA A 138 -2.52 -9.70 2.96
CA ALA A 138 -2.64 -8.58 2.02
C ALA A 138 -4.09 -8.08 1.91
N GLU A 139 -5.07 -9.00 1.81
CA GLU A 139 -6.50 -8.65 1.79
C GLU A 139 -6.96 -7.99 3.12
N ILE A 140 -6.49 -8.49 4.26
CA ILE A 140 -6.81 -7.97 5.59
C ILE A 140 -6.20 -6.56 5.74
N MET A 141 -4.91 -6.41 5.41
CA MET A 141 -4.21 -5.12 5.45
C MET A 141 -4.87 -4.09 4.53
N PHE A 142 -5.27 -4.48 3.33
CA PHE A 142 -5.97 -3.59 2.41
C PHE A 142 -7.29 -3.08 3.01
N ARG A 143 -8.10 -3.95 3.61
CA ARG A 143 -9.36 -3.54 4.25
C ARG A 143 -9.12 -2.62 5.45
N TRP A 144 -8.13 -2.92 6.27
CA TRP A 144 -7.76 -2.06 7.39
C TRP A 144 -7.22 -0.71 6.92
N ALA A 145 -6.39 -0.69 5.88
CA ALA A 145 -5.83 0.54 5.31
C ALA A 145 -6.91 1.53 4.87
N GLN A 146 -8.08 1.07 4.40
CA GLN A 146 -9.21 1.94 4.05
C GLN A 146 -9.71 2.79 5.24
N THR A 147 -9.45 2.37 6.47
CA THR A 147 -9.89 3.08 7.68
C THR A 147 -8.84 3.96 8.31
N VAL A 148 -7.56 3.79 7.95
CA VAL A 148 -6.46 4.56 8.52
C VAL A 148 -5.82 5.53 7.53
N LEU A 149 -5.94 5.26 6.22
CA LEU A 149 -5.49 6.16 5.16
C LEU A 149 -6.58 7.19 4.85
N VAL A 150 -6.86 8.03 5.85
CA VAL A 150 -7.85 9.10 5.79
C VAL A 150 -7.30 10.33 6.52
N PRO A 151 -7.67 11.56 6.12
CA PRO A 151 -7.33 12.76 6.88
C PRO A 151 -7.84 12.68 8.32
N ALA A 152 -7.04 13.12 9.28
CA ALA A 152 -7.46 13.18 10.69
C ALA A 152 -8.65 14.14 10.91
N ASP A 153 -8.67 15.23 10.14
CA ASP A 153 -9.78 16.18 10.04
C ASP A 153 -10.27 16.21 8.59
N SER A 154 -11.35 15.51 8.30
CA SER A 154 -11.92 15.43 6.95
C SER A 154 -12.50 16.76 6.45
N ASN A 155 -12.78 17.70 7.35
CA ASN A 155 -13.34 19.01 7.02
C ASN A 155 -12.27 20.10 6.93
N TYR A 156 -11.01 19.77 7.27
CA TYR A 156 -9.88 20.69 7.26
C TYR A 156 -10.15 21.99 8.02
N THR A 157 -10.81 21.89 9.19
CA THR A 157 -11.16 23.03 10.04
C THR A 157 -9.93 23.66 10.71
N GLN A 158 -8.85 22.89 10.77
CA GLN A 158 -7.57 23.34 11.34
C GLN A 158 -6.45 23.11 10.32
N VAL A 159 -5.78 24.20 9.94
CA VAL A 159 -4.53 24.15 9.17
C VAL A 159 -3.38 24.08 10.17
N SER A 160 -2.40 23.23 9.91
CA SER A 160 -1.22 23.07 10.78
C SER A 160 -0.44 24.38 10.87
N SER A 161 -0.04 24.75 12.07
CA SER A 161 0.86 25.89 12.31
C SER A 161 2.33 25.56 12.09
N GLU A 162 2.67 24.31 11.78
CA GLU A 162 4.06 23.86 11.61
C GLU A 162 4.81 24.59 10.50
N LEU A 163 4.07 25.09 9.49
CA LEU A 163 4.64 25.86 8.38
C LEU A 163 4.48 27.38 8.53
N ALA A 164 4.06 27.87 9.68
CA ALA A 164 3.83 29.31 9.90
C ALA A 164 5.08 30.17 9.70
N GLU A 165 6.27 29.62 9.98
CA GLU A 165 7.56 30.31 9.73
C GLU A 165 7.87 30.53 8.23
N TYR A 166 7.20 29.79 7.35
CA TYR A 166 7.36 29.88 5.89
C TYR A 166 6.24 30.68 5.22
N ALA A 167 5.47 31.46 6.00
CA ALA A 167 4.44 32.33 5.44
C ALA A 167 5.06 33.39 4.49
N PRO A 168 4.38 33.76 3.40
CA PRO A 168 3.05 33.29 2.98
C PRO A 168 3.06 32.06 2.07
N TRP A 169 4.21 31.43 1.84
CA TRP A 169 4.43 30.40 0.80
C TRP A 169 3.60 29.14 1.01
N PHE A 170 3.29 28.79 2.26
CA PHE A 170 2.56 27.58 2.63
C PHE A 170 1.22 27.88 3.32
N ASP A 171 0.72 29.12 3.18
CA ASP A 171 -0.59 29.45 3.74
C ASP A 171 -1.68 28.55 3.12
N GLY A 172 -2.51 27.96 3.99
CA GLY A 172 -3.54 27.02 3.57
C GLY A 172 -3.06 25.64 3.11
N CYS A 173 -1.79 25.31 3.30
CA CYS A 173 -1.27 23.98 2.99
C CYS A 173 -1.75 22.93 4.01
N ILE A 174 -2.42 21.88 3.51
CA ILE A 174 -2.95 20.78 4.33
C ILE A 174 -2.14 19.49 4.20
N GLY A 175 -1.18 19.43 3.29
CA GLY A 175 -0.36 18.26 3.05
C GLY A 175 0.42 18.33 1.76
N ALA A 176 1.22 17.30 1.53
CA ALA A 176 2.01 17.15 0.31
C ALA A 176 1.56 15.92 -0.48
N ILE A 177 1.51 16.05 -1.81
CA ILE A 177 1.22 14.97 -2.74
C ILE A 177 2.45 14.68 -3.59
N ASP A 178 2.78 13.41 -3.76
CA ASP A 178 3.88 12.96 -4.60
C ASP A 178 3.60 11.60 -5.25
N GLY A 179 4.27 11.37 -6.37
CA GLY A 179 4.31 10.10 -7.06
C GLY A 179 5.62 9.36 -6.80
N THR A 180 5.56 8.05 -6.72
CA THR A 180 6.75 7.19 -6.68
C THR A 180 6.53 5.93 -7.51
N HIS A 181 7.64 5.32 -7.93
CA HIS A 181 7.63 4.06 -8.65
C HIS A 181 8.03 2.91 -7.72
N ILE A 182 7.25 1.83 -7.75
CA ILE A 182 7.60 0.58 -7.07
C ILE A 182 7.95 -0.46 -8.14
N PRO A 183 9.17 -1.01 -8.13
CA PRO A 183 9.57 -2.07 -9.05
C PRO A 183 8.64 -3.29 -8.92
N VAL A 184 8.26 -3.87 -10.05
CA VAL A 184 7.38 -5.04 -10.11
C VAL A 184 7.85 -6.00 -11.20
N GLU A 185 7.52 -7.27 -11.04
CA GLU A 185 7.66 -8.27 -12.09
C GLU A 185 6.31 -8.44 -12.79
N VAL A 186 6.31 -8.31 -14.11
CA VAL A 186 5.13 -8.49 -14.96
C VAL A 186 5.41 -9.49 -16.07
N ASN A 187 4.35 -10.00 -16.70
CA ASN A 187 4.49 -10.86 -17.86
C ASN A 187 5.18 -10.11 -19.01
N GLN A 188 5.92 -10.84 -19.83
CA GLN A 188 6.67 -10.27 -20.96
C GLN A 188 5.78 -9.46 -21.92
N GLU A 189 4.55 -9.89 -22.12
CA GLU A 189 3.56 -9.22 -22.98
C GLU A 189 3.15 -7.83 -22.46
N ALA A 190 3.09 -7.67 -21.15
CA ALA A 190 2.71 -6.41 -20.50
C ALA A 190 3.90 -5.51 -20.17
N LYS A 191 5.12 -6.00 -20.34
CA LYS A 191 6.34 -5.35 -19.85
C LYS A 191 6.51 -3.93 -20.39
N ALA A 192 6.17 -3.70 -21.66
CA ALA A 192 6.33 -2.41 -22.32
C ALA A 192 5.50 -1.30 -21.64
N ASP A 193 4.30 -1.61 -21.16
CA ASP A 193 3.41 -0.66 -20.50
C ASP A 193 3.89 -0.25 -19.10
N PHE A 194 4.76 -1.08 -18.50
CA PHE A 194 5.25 -0.87 -17.13
C PHE A 194 6.64 -0.27 -17.04
N ILE A 195 7.31 -0.03 -18.18
CA ILE A 195 8.63 0.59 -18.20
C ILE A 195 8.51 2.07 -17.90
N ASN A 196 9.12 2.53 -16.81
CA ASN A 196 9.19 3.93 -16.43
C ASN A 196 10.27 4.69 -17.23
N ARG A 197 10.47 5.98 -16.93
CA ARG A 197 11.46 6.83 -17.63
C ARG A 197 12.90 6.37 -17.40
N ASP A 198 13.16 5.67 -16.30
CA ASP A 198 14.49 5.14 -15.94
C ASP A 198 14.76 3.78 -16.58
N GLY A 199 13.81 3.26 -17.36
CA GLY A 199 13.90 1.96 -18.01
C GLY A 199 13.56 0.77 -17.11
N GLU A 200 13.04 1.01 -15.90
CA GLU A 200 12.67 -0.02 -14.93
C GLU A 200 11.18 -0.39 -15.06
N VAL A 201 10.90 -1.68 -14.85
CA VAL A 201 9.51 -2.17 -14.82
C VAL A 201 8.91 -1.87 -13.46
N SER A 202 7.92 -0.99 -13.42
CA SER A 202 7.37 -0.47 -12.15
C SER A 202 5.87 -0.19 -12.24
N ILE A 203 5.24 -0.06 -11.08
CA ILE A 203 3.93 0.57 -10.92
C ILE A 203 4.08 1.96 -10.33
N ASN A 204 3.23 2.86 -10.78
CA ASN A 204 3.14 4.20 -10.22
C ASN A 204 2.25 4.18 -8.98
N VAL A 205 2.71 4.88 -7.94
CA VAL A 205 2.00 5.05 -6.66
C VAL A 205 1.91 6.54 -6.38
N CYS A 206 0.69 7.03 -6.21
CA CYS A 206 0.44 8.40 -5.74
C CYS A 206 0.09 8.36 -4.26
N ALA A 207 0.71 9.23 -3.47
CA ALA A 207 0.49 9.31 -2.04
C ALA A 207 0.32 10.76 -1.59
N ILE A 208 -0.52 10.96 -0.58
CA ILE A 208 -0.68 12.23 0.12
C ILE A 208 -0.31 12.02 1.57
N VAL A 209 0.50 12.91 2.11
CA VAL A 209 0.88 12.96 3.53
C VAL A 209 0.42 14.28 4.13
N ASP A 210 0.01 14.25 5.40
CA ASP A 210 -0.25 15.47 6.17
C ASP A 210 1.07 16.09 6.68
N MET A 211 0.98 17.23 7.35
CA MET A 211 2.14 17.93 7.89
C MET A 211 2.86 17.17 9.01
N HIS A 212 2.22 16.15 9.60
CA HIS A 212 2.85 15.25 10.58
C HIS A 212 3.49 14.01 9.94
N GLY A 213 3.57 13.95 8.60
CA GLY A 213 4.14 12.82 7.86
C GLY A 213 3.25 11.56 7.82
N ARG A 214 1.97 11.66 8.16
CA ARG A 214 1.04 10.52 8.08
C ARG A 214 0.42 10.46 6.70
N PHE A 215 0.37 9.27 6.13
CA PHE A 215 -0.35 9.04 4.88
C PHE A 215 -1.85 9.22 5.10
N THR A 216 -2.45 10.11 4.33
CA THR A 216 -3.89 10.38 4.33
C THR A 216 -4.58 9.83 3.09
N TYR A 217 -3.81 9.50 2.06
CA TYR A 217 -4.28 8.86 0.84
C TYR A 217 -3.13 8.11 0.16
N VAL A 218 -3.43 6.94 -0.38
CA VAL A 218 -2.49 6.17 -1.21
C VAL A 218 -3.27 5.49 -2.33
N ARG A 219 -2.82 5.66 -3.56
CA ARG A 219 -3.33 4.97 -4.73
C ARG A 219 -2.18 4.35 -5.51
N ALA A 220 -2.24 3.05 -5.72
CA ALA A 220 -1.24 2.28 -6.44
C ALA A 220 -1.87 1.54 -7.61
N GLY A 221 -1.09 1.22 -8.66
CA GLY A 221 -1.49 0.28 -9.71
C GLY A 221 -1.52 0.83 -11.12
N LYS A 222 -1.24 2.11 -11.33
CA LYS A 222 -0.98 2.64 -12.69
C LYS A 222 0.36 2.09 -13.19
N ALA A 223 0.41 1.75 -14.47
CA ALA A 223 1.63 1.28 -15.12
C ALA A 223 2.72 2.36 -15.08
N GLY A 224 3.99 1.95 -14.93
CA GLY A 224 5.12 2.86 -14.80
C GLY A 224 5.31 3.83 -15.97
N ALA A 225 4.86 3.48 -17.18
CA ALA A 225 4.87 4.34 -18.34
C ALA A 225 3.87 5.52 -18.27
N CYS A 226 2.91 5.49 -17.33
CA CYS A 226 1.92 6.57 -17.20
C CYS A 226 2.57 7.87 -16.72
N HIS A 227 2.17 8.98 -17.34
CA HIS A 227 2.59 10.30 -16.88
C HIS A 227 1.95 10.67 -15.54
N ASP A 228 2.68 11.43 -14.71
CA ASP A 228 2.24 11.86 -13.38
C ASP A 228 0.88 12.56 -13.40
N MET A 229 0.60 13.37 -14.45
CA MET A 229 -0.71 14.01 -14.62
C MET A 229 -1.85 13.01 -14.82
N ALA A 230 -1.61 11.92 -15.55
CA ALA A 230 -2.62 10.88 -15.74
C ALA A 230 -2.86 10.10 -14.44
N VAL A 231 -1.81 9.92 -13.64
CA VAL A 231 -1.90 9.31 -12.30
C VAL A 231 -2.69 10.23 -11.36
N LEU A 232 -2.41 11.53 -11.37
CA LEU A 232 -3.12 12.51 -10.55
C LEU A 232 -4.60 12.62 -10.92
N GLN A 233 -4.93 12.66 -12.22
CA GLN A 233 -6.33 12.66 -12.69
C GLN A 233 -7.09 11.41 -12.22
N ASP A 234 -6.44 10.25 -12.27
CA ASP A 234 -7.01 9.01 -11.76
C ASP A 234 -7.21 9.04 -10.24
N CYS A 235 -6.29 9.66 -9.49
CA CYS A 235 -6.44 9.89 -8.06
C CYS A 235 -7.61 10.81 -7.76
N GLN A 236 -7.73 11.93 -8.47
CA GLN A 236 -8.81 12.90 -8.29
C GLN A 236 -10.20 12.34 -8.63
N ALA A 237 -10.28 11.33 -9.49
CA ALA A 237 -11.52 10.62 -9.79
C ALA A 237 -11.93 9.61 -8.68
N ASP A 238 -11.04 9.27 -7.75
CA ASP A 238 -11.35 8.42 -6.59
C ASP A 238 -12.14 9.22 -5.55
N GLN A 239 -13.29 8.72 -5.11
CA GLN A 239 -14.12 9.35 -4.08
C GLN A 239 -13.39 9.55 -2.74
N ARG A 240 -12.34 8.78 -2.48
CA ARG A 240 -11.53 8.89 -1.26
C ARG A 240 -10.43 9.94 -1.37
N PHE A 241 -10.23 10.53 -2.55
CA PHE A 241 -9.22 11.55 -2.71
C PHE A 241 -9.57 12.76 -1.83
N PRO A 242 -8.65 13.23 -0.98
CA PRO A 242 -8.91 14.35 -0.09
C PRO A 242 -8.87 15.67 -0.88
N HIS A 243 -9.99 16.05 -1.46
CA HIS A 243 -10.11 17.30 -2.18
C HIS A 243 -10.02 18.49 -1.20
N PRO A 244 -9.01 19.36 -1.33
CA PRO A 244 -8.93 20.55 -0.49
C PRO A 244 -10.14 21.47 -0.73
N PRO A 245 -10.77 21.99 0.34
CA PRO A 245 -11.79 23.03 0.20
C PRO A 245 -11.20 24.34 -0.36
N PRO A 246 -12.05 25.27 -0.83
CA PRO A 246 -11.57 26.56 -1.34
C PRO A 246 -10.67 27.29 -0.33
N GLY A 247 -9.53 27.79 -0.81
CA GLY A 247 -8.52 28.46 0.02
C GLY A 247 -7.50 27.54 0.67
N LEU A 248 -7.63 26.21 0.53
CA LEU A 248 -6.64 25.25 0.98
C LEU A 248 -6.00 24.53 -0.21
N CYS A 249 -4.80 24.00 -0.02
CA CYS A 249 -4.05 23.35 -1.09
C CYS A 249 -3.25 22.13 -0.62
N LEU A 250 -2.95 21.25 -1.58
CA LEU A 250 -1.92 20.22 -1.46
C LEU A 250 -0.69 20.66 -2.24
N PHE A 251 0.47 20.56 -1.64
CA PHE A 251 1.72 20.87 -2.33
C PHE A 251 2.26 19.67 -3.10
N LEU A 252 2.65 19.92 -4.36
CA LEU A 252 3.43 18.95 -5.14
C LEU A 252 4.91 19.05 -4.71
N LYS A 253 5.57 17.92 -4.46
CA LYS A 253 6.97 17.85 -4.05
C LYS A 253 7.93 18.65 -4.95
N LEU A 254 7.67 18.68 -6.25
CA LEU A 254 8.47 19.47 -7.19
C LEU A 254 8.45 20.97 -6.85
N MET A 255 7.31 21.48 -6.42
CA MET A 255 7.16 22.88 -5.96
C MET A 255 7.87 23.11 -4.63
N MET A 256 7.83 22.14 -3.70
CA MET A 256 8.53 22.23 -2.41
C MET A 256 10.04 22.42 -2.59
N GLN A 257 10.68 21.64 -3.46
CA GLN A 257 12.10 21.78 -3.74
C GLN A 257 12.47 23.16 -4.35
N GLN A 258 11.60 23.74 -5.15
CA GLN A 258 11.81 25.06 -5.74
C GLN A 258 11.62 26.17 -4.68
N ILE A 259 10.61 26.04 -3.82
CA ILE A 259 10.33 27.00 -2.75
C ILE A 259 11.45 26.99 -1.70
N PHE A 260 11.89 25.83 -1.24
CA PHE A 260 13.02 25.74 -0.30
C PHE A 260 14.32 26.30 -0.88
N ARG A 261 14.61 26.01 -2.16
CA ARG A 261 15.78 26.63 -2.85
C ARG A 261 15.66 28.15 -2.94
N ALA A 262 14.46 28.68 -3.19
CA ALA A 262 14.23 30.12 -3.23
C ALA A 262 14.33 30.75 -1.83
N TYR A 263 13.79 30.09 -0.81
CA TYR A 263 13.88 30.54 0.59
C TYR A 263 15.32 30.56 1.10
N ASP A 264 16.09 29.50 0.86
CA ASP A 264 17.51 29.44 1.20
C ASP A 264 18.32 30.52 0.47
N ALA A 265 17.96 30.83 -0.78
CA ALA A 265 18.63 31.87 -1.57
C ALA A 265 18.29 33.31 -1.15
N THR A 266 17.18 33.50 -0.40
CA THR A 266 16.76 34.84 0.07
C THR A 266 17.20 35.13 1.53
N ASN A 267 17.64 34.10 2.27
CA ASN A 267 18.09 34.21 3.65
C ASN A 267 19.62 34.10 3.82
N PHE A 268 20.39 34.18 2.73
CA PHE A 268 21.84 34.39 2.67
C PHE A 268 22.11 35.70 1.92
#